data_a93a3110042b20d32c574ca1c557375b
#
_entry.id   a93a3110042b20d32c574ca1c557375b
#
_cell.length_a   1.000
_cell.length_b   1.000
_cell.length_c   1.000
_cell.angle_alpha   90.00
_cell.angle_beta   90.00
_cell.angle_gamma   90.00
#
_symmetry.space_group_name_H-M   'P 1'
#
loop_
_entity.id
_entity.type
_entity.pdbx_description
1 polymer ?
#
loop_
_entity_poly.entity_id
_entity_poly.type
_entity_poly.pdbx_seq_one_letter_code
_entity_poly.pdbx_strand_id
1 'polypeptide(L)'
;MLSDIEIAQGCQMRPITEVAAAAGLDADDLELYGKYKAKLSADVWTKVKDKENGKLVLVTAINPTPAGEGKTTTSVGLGQALCKQGKNAIIALREPSLGPVFGIKGGAAGGGYAQVVPMEDINLHFTGDMHAITAANNLLCAMLDNHMQQGNLLNIDPRRIVFTRVMDMNDRALRNITIGLGGKVNGVPREDHFMITVASEVMAILCLAADLDDLKKRFGDILVAYSYAGKPIYARDLHAEGAMTALMKDAIKPNLIQTLEGTPCLMHGGPFANIAHGCNSVQATKLALKLGDIAITEAGFGADLGAEKFMDIKCRKAGLAPDCIVLVATVRALKYNGGVAKADLNQPNMDALKHGICNLDAHLDNMKKFGVPVVVAVNAFPTDTDEEMDFIRVHCAERGVRVALSEVFAKGGEGGQALADEVLAVLDESKADFHMLYEDSLPLEDKIRKIAKEIYGALGVTIAPAAKKELANITEMGYGNLPVCVAKTQYSLSDDASLLGRPTEFVVNVRTARLAAGAGFVVVETGSIMTMPGLPKVPAAEKIDVDSNGKITGLF
;
A
#
# COMPACT_ATOMS: atom_id res chain seq x y z
N MET A 1 -8.25 13.30 -26.03
CA MET A 1 -7.24 13.43 -24.93
C MET A 1 -6.28 12.29 -25.13
N LEU A 2 -4.97 12.51 -24.99
CA LEU A 2 -3.98 11.45 -25.05
C LEU A 2 -4.21 10.47 -23.90
N SER A 3 -3.90 9.19 -24.11
CA SER A 3 -3.88 8.17 -23.04
C SER A 3 -2.70 8.39 -22.11
N ASP A 4 -2.74 7.79 -20.90
CA ASP A 4 -1.67 7.93 -19.92
C ASP A 4 -0.32 7.46 -20.47
N ILE A 5 -0.30 6.35 -21.23
CA ILE A 5 0.94 5.88 -21.85
C ILE A 5 1.44 6.82 -22.95
N GLU A 6 0.57 7.43 -23.76
CA GLU A 6 0.98 8.39 -24.78
C GLU A 6 1.57 9.66 -24.16
N ILE A 7 1.00 10.14 -23.05
CA ILE A 7 1.55 11.27 -22.28
C ILE A 7 2.93 10.89 -21.73
N ALA A 8 3.08 9.72 -21.12
CA ALA A 8 4.35 9.25 -20.55
C ALA A 8 5.43 9.07 -21.64
N GLN A 9 5.07 8.47 -22.78
CA GLN A 9 5.99 8.28 -23.92
C GLN A 9 6.40 9.59 -24.59
N GLY A 10 5.57 10.64 -24.51
CA GLY A 10 5.88 11.99 -24.99
C GLY A 10 6.81 12.78 -24.06
N CYS A 11 7.08 12.30 -22.86
CA CYS A 11 7.90 13.00 -21.87
C CYS A 11 9.38 12.99 -22.24
N GLN A 12 10.02 14.16 -22.18
CA GLN A 12 11.47 14.29 -22.25
C GLN A 12 12.08 14.12 -20.86
N MET A 13 12.31 12.86 -20.47
CA MET A 13 12.90 12.54 -19.17
C MET A 13 14.31 13.09 -19.01
N ARG A 14 14.62 13.62 -17.83
CA ARG A 14 15.99 13.98 -17.44
C ARG A 14 16.79 12.70 -17.14
N PRO A 15 18.11 12.67 -17.39
CA PRO A 15 18.98 11.63 -16.85
C PRO A 15 18.79 11.48 -15.33
N ILE A 16 18.75 10.25 -14.83
CA ILE A 16 18.48 10.01 -13.40
C ILE A 16 19.53 10.63 -12.48
N THR A 17 20.75 10.82 -12.97
CA THR A 17 21.83 11.53 -12.25
C THR A 17 21.51 13.00 -12.02
N GLU A 18 20.81 13.65 -12.95
CA GLU A 18 20.37 15.05 -12.78
C GLU A 18 19.22 15.14 -11.76
N VAL A 19 18.31 14.14 -11.77
CA VAL A 19 17.23 14.04 -10.79
C VAL A 19 17.80 13.79 -9.38
N ALA A 20 18.81 12.94 -9.27
CA ALA A 20 19.51 12.69 -8.02
C ALA A 20 20.21 13.95 -7.49
N ALA A 21 20.91 14.69 -8.37
CA ALA A 21 21.57 15.94 -8.00
C ALA A 21 20.55 16.98 -7.47
N ALA A 22 19.35 17.06 -8.05
CA ALA A 22 18.28 17.92 -7.55
C ALA A 22 17.78 17.50 -6.15
N ALA A 23 17.92 16.22 -5.80
CA ALA A 23 17.65 15.69 -4.44
C ALA A 23 18.87 15.75 -3.51
N GLY A 24 19.98 16.39 -3.92
CA GLY A 24 21.19 16.50 -3.12
C GLY A 24 22.02 15.22 -3.01
N LEU A 25 21.93 14.36 -4.02
CA LEU A 25 22.66 13.10 -4.14
C LEU A 25 23.73 13.19 -5.25
N ASP A 26 24.84 12.50 -5.04
CA ASP A 26 25.92 12.38 -6.02
C ASP A 26 25.72 11.15 -6.92
N ALA A 27 26.47 11.08 -8.03
CA ALA A 27 26.43 9.94 -8.94
C ALA A 27 26.86 8.62 -8.25
N ASP A 28 27.78 8.68 -7.29
CA ASP A 28 28.27 7.53 -6.52
C ASP A 28 27.21 7.00 -5.51
N ASP A 29 26.15 7.76 -5.26
CA ASP A 29 25.02 7.34 -4.44
C ASP A 29 24.03 6.47 -5.21
N LEU A 30 24.25 6.26 -6.51
CA LEU A 30 23.34 5.59 -7.43
C LEU A 30 23.90 4.28 -7.97
N GLU A 31 23.07 3.26 -7.97
CA GLU A 31 23.25 2.07 -8.78
C GLU A 31 22.33 2.19 -10.00
N LEU A 32 22.91 2.49 -11.18
CA LEU A 32 22.14 2.81 -12.39
C LEU A 32 21.45 1.57 -12.99
N TYR A 33 20.17 1.69 -13.26
CA TYR A 33 19.35 0.75 -14.03
C TYR A 33 18.95 1.40 -15.36
N GLY A 34 19.94 1.70 -16.21
CA GLY A 34 19.77 2.49 -17.42
C GLY A 34 19.82 3.99 -17.17
N LYS A 35 19.31 4.78 -18.12
CA LYS A 35 19.47 6.24 -18.12
C LYS A 35 18.51 6.96 -17.15
N TYR A 36 17.33 6.38 -16.88
CA TYR A 36 16.21 7.09 -16.29
C TYR A 36 15.72 6.53 -14.95
N LYS A 37 16.36 5.49 -14.43
CA LYS A 37 16.08 4.89 -13.14
C LYS A 37 17.35 4.40 -12.46
N ALA A 38 17.35 4.40 -11.13
CA ALA A 38 18.47 3.92 -10.33
C ALA A 38 17.96 3.38 -9.00
N LYS A 39 18.75 2.55 -8.34
CA LYS A 39 18.61 2.29 -6.91
C LYS A 39 19.51 3.22 -6.12
N LEU A 40 19.07 3.62 -4.93
CA LEU A 40 19.93 4.35 -3.99
C LEU A 40 20.89 3.35 -3.33
N SER A 41 22.19 3.68 -3.30
CA SER A 41 23.17 2.84 -2.62
C SER A 41 22.88 2.77 -1.11
N ALA A 42 23.32 1.68 -0.44
CA ALA A 42 23.15 1.51 0.99
C ALA A 42 23.84 2.61 1.81
N ASP A 43 24.88 3.23 1.27
CA ASP A 43 25.66 4.27 1.94
C ASP A 43 24.92 5.61 2.06
N VAL A 44 23.90 5.84 1.22
CA VAL A 44 23.09 7.06 1.26
C VAL A 44 22.51 7.29 2.66
N TRP A 45 21.97 6.23 3.28
CA TRP A 45 21.44 6.36 4.63
C TRP A 45 22.50 6.84 5.64
N THR A 46 23.70 6.32 5.57
CA THR A 46 24.81 6.72 6.46
C THR A 46 25.18 8.20 6.27
N LYS A 47 25.11 8.72 5.04
CA LYS A 47 25.40 10.13 4.73
C LYS A 47 24.31 11.09 5.23
N VAL A 48 23.04 10.65 5.27
CA VAL A 48 21.91 11.55 5.53
C VAL A 48 21.20 11.34 6.87
N LYS A 49 21.44 10.24 7.58
CA LYS A 49 20.72 9.86 8.81
C LYS A 49 20.69 10.93 9.91
N ASP A 50 21.76 11.73 9.98
CA ASP A 50 21.92 12.77 10.99
C ASP A 50 21.35 14.14 10.56
N LYS A 51 20.86 14.27 9.31
CA LYS A 51 20.14 15.48 8.88
C LYS A 51 18.81 15.58 9.61
N GLU A 52 18.29 16.80 9.77
CA GLU A 52 16.92 17.01 10.23
C GLU A 52 15.92 16.40 9.25
N ASN A 53 14.78 15.95 9.76
CA ASN A 53 13.70 15.49 8.91
C ASN A 53 12.94 16.67 8.31
N GLY A 54 12.59 16.54 7.05
CA GLY A 54 11.55 17.36 6.45
C GLY A 54 10.16 17.01 7.01
N LYS A 55 9.13 17.68 6.51
CA LYS A 55 7.74 17.48 6.87
C LYS A 55 7.15 16.25 6.15
N LEU A 56 6.36 15.46 6.87
CA LEU A 56 5.71 14.27 6.32
C LEU A 56 4.24 14.55 5.99
N VAL A 57 3.90 14.47 4.71
CA VAL A 57 2.52 14.60 4.22
C VAL A 57 2.02 13.23 3.79
N LEU A 58 0.94 12.76 4.42
CA LEU A 58 0.26 11.51 4.07
C LEU A 58 -0.92 11.79 3.15
N VAL A 59 -0.94 11.20 1.95
CA VAL A 59 -2.09 11.22 1.04
C VAL A 59 -2.91 9.94 1.21
N THR A 60 -4.19 10.11 1.50
CA THR A 60 -5.17 9.02 1.62
C THR A 60 -6.47 9.43 0.93
N ALA A 61 -7.55 8.66 1.04
CA ALA A 61 -8.83 8.98 0.42
C ALA A 61 -10.03 8.49 1.25
N ILE A 62 -11.21 8.94 0.86
CA ILE A 62 -12.49 8.33 1.28
C ILE A 62 -12.63 6.91 0.69
N ASN A 63 -13.69 6.17 1.05
CA ASN A 63 -13.91 4.84 0.47
C ASN A 63 -14.00 4.92 -1.06
N PRO A 64 -13.20 4.11 -1.79
CA PRO A 64 -13.09 4.25 -3.23
C PRO A 64 -14.26 3.63 -3.98
N THR A 65 -14.49 4.14 -5.20
CA THR A 65 -15.20 3.41 -6.24
C THR A 65 -14.33 2.29 -6.83
N PRO A 66 -14.89 1.33 -7.56
CA PRO A 66 -14.08 0.36 -8.31
C PRO A 66 -13.10 0.96 -9.33
N ALA A 67 -13.29 2.20 -9.74
CA ALA A 67 -12.39 2.92 -10.65
C ALA A 67 -11.19 3.57 -9.95
N GLY A 68 -11.25 3.74 -8.63
CA GLY A 68 -10.24 4.44 -7.83
C GLY A 68 -10.47 5.95 -7.75
N GLU A 69 -9.76 6.62 -6.82
CA GLU A 69 -10.01 8.04 -6.49
C GLU A 69 -8.82 8.96 -6.81
N GLY A 70 -7.80 8.46 -7.49
CA GLY A 70 -6.67 9.27 -7.92
C GLY A 70 -5.69 9.68 -6.81
N LYS A 71 -5.53 8.89 -5.75
CA LYS A 71 -4.54 9.17 -4.69
C LYS A 71 -3.13 9.35 -5.22
N THR A 72 -2.65 8.41 -6.02
CA THR A 72 -1.30 8.48 -6.60
C THR A 72 -1.15 9.70 -7.51
N THR A 73 -2.16 9.96 -8.34
CA THR A 73 -2.23 11.16 -9.18
C THR A 73 -2.16 12.44 -8.33
N THR A 74 -2.92 12.50 -7.23
CA THR A 74 -2.86 13.63 -6.29
C THR A 74 -1.51 13.75 -5.60
N SER A 75 -0.90 12.63 -5.17
CA SER A 75 0.43 12.64 -4.53
C SER A 75 1.51 13.16 -5.48
N VAL A 76 1.49 12.70 -6.73
CA VAL A 76 2.43 13.13 -7.77
C VAL A 76 2.21 14.61 -8.11
N GLY A 77 0.96 15.01 -8.37
CA GLY A 77 0.63 16.40 -8.72
C GLY A 77 0.93 17.39 -7.58
N LEU A 78 0.70 17.01 -6.32
CA LEU A 78 1.09 17.81 -5.15
C LEU A 78 2.61 17.98 -5.08
N GLY A 79 3.38 16.91 -5.31
CA GLY A 79 4.84 16.98 -5.35
C GLY A 79 5.34 17.90 -6.45
N GLN A 80 4.77 17.80 -7.66
CA GLN A 80 5.07 18.69 -8.77
C GLN A 80 4.73 20.16 -8.44
N ALA A 81 3.56 20.41 -7.81
CA ALA A 81 3.12 21.74 -7.44
C ALA A 81 4.05 22.39 -6.38
N LEU A 82 4.42 21.64 -5.35
CA LEU A 82 5.36 22.10 -4.32
C LEU A 82 6.74 22.43 -4.91
N CYS A 83 7.24 21.61 -5.83
CA CYS A 83 8.51 21.89 -6.54
C CYS A 83 8.40 23.18 -7.40
N LYS A 84 7.26 23.43 -8.05
CA LYS A 84 7.01 24.69 -8.78
C LYS A 84 7.01 25.91 -7.87
N GLN A 85 6.62 25.74 -6.61
CA GLN A 85 6.68 26.80 -5.57
C GLN A 85 8.07 26.90 -4.92
N GLY A 86 9.08 26.24 -5.46
CA GLY A 86 10.45 26.30 -4.97
C GLY A 86 10.73 25.47 -3.70
N LYS A 87 9.83 24.58 -3.31
CA LYS A 87 10.07 23.63 -2.20
C LYS A 87 10.81 22.41 -2.74
N ASN A 88 11.71 21.86 -1.92
CA ASN A 88 12.36 20.58 -2.22
C ASN A 88 11.43 19.44 -1.75
N ALA A 89 10.48 19.03 -2.60
CA ALA A 89 9.56 17.96 -2.33
C ALA A 89 10.05 16.63 -2.92
N ILE A 90 9.98 15.56 -2.13
CA ILE A 90 10.29 14.19 -2.57
C ILE A 90 9.07 13.31 -2.33
N ILE A 91 8.69 12.57 -3.36
CA ILE A 91 7.54 11.68 -3.33
C ILE A 91 8.02 10.26 -3.00
N ALA A 92 7.28 9.54 -2.13
CA ALA A 92 7.56 8.14 -1.80
C ALA A 92 6.32 7.30 -2.10
N LEU A 93 6.38 6.42 -3.10
CA LEU A 93 5.26 5.64 -3.64
C LEU A 93 5.48 4.14 -3.52
N ARG A 94 4.40 3.39 -3.72
CA ARG A 94 4.42 1.94 -3.87
C ARG A 94 4.72 1.55 -5.31
N GLU A 95 5.46 0.45 -5.44
CA GLU A 95 5.70 -0.22 -6.71
C GLU A 95 4.47 -1.02 -7.15
N PRO A 96 4.06 -0.98 -8.44
CA PRO A 96 2.93 -1.77 -8.93
C PRO A 96 3.28 -3.25 -9.05
N SER A 97 2.25 -4.09 -8.91
CA SER A 97 2.27 -5.55 -9.13
C SER A 97 1.73 -5.87 -10.51
N LEU A 98 2.31 -6.88 -11.18
CA LEU A 98 1.91 -7.30 -12.53
C LEU A 98 0.45 -7.77 -12.60
N GLY A 99 -0.04 -8.45 -11.55
CA GLY A 99 -1.41 -8.95 -11.54
C GLY A 99 -2.47 -7.87 -11.78
N PRO A 100 -2.49 -6.76 -11.02
CA PRO A 100 -3.36 -5.62 -11.30
C PRO A 100 -3.14 -4.98 -12.66
N VAL A 101 -1.90 -4.83 -13.10
CA VAL A 101 -1.54 -4.23 -14.40
C VAL A 101 -2.15 -5.00 -15.56
N PHE A 102 -2.03 -6.32 -15.57
CA PHE A 102 -2.62 -7.20 -16.60
C PHE A 102 -4.11 -7.54 -16.33
N GLY A 103 -4.64 -7.18 -15.16
CA GLY A 103 -6.02 -7.46 -14.75
C GLY A 103 -7.02 -6.36 -15.11
N ILE A 104 -7.39 -5.55 -14.13
CA ILE A 104 -8.48 -4.54 -14.25
C ILE A 104 -7.95 -3.12 -14.16
N LYS A 105 -6.90 -2.90 -13.36
CA LYS A 105 -6.42 -1.56 -13.01
C LYS A 105 -5.17 -1.20 -13.76
N GLY A 106 -5.09 0.07 -14.12
CA GLY A 106 -3.86 0.77 -14.38
C GLY A 106 -2.83 0.60 -13.27
N GLY A 107 -1.55 0.71 -13.63
CA GLY A 107 -0.44 0.66 -12.69
C GLY A 107 -0.49 1.79 -11.66
N ALA A 108 0.41 1.72 -10.67
CA ALA A 108 0.51 2.72 -9.61
C ALA A 108 1.38 3.94 -10.02
N ALA A 109 1.40 4.30 -11.30
CA ALA A 109 2.25 5.38 -11.82
C ALA A 109 1.61 6.78 -11.77
N GLY A 110 0.39 6.92 -11.31
CA GLY A 110 -0.42 8.14 -11.44
C GLY A 110 -1.25 8.13 -12.72
N GLY A 111 -1.68 9.30 -13.21
CA GLY A 111 -2.45 9.43 -14.43
C GLY A 111 -2.45 10.86 -14.99
N GLY A 112 -2.78 11.00 -16.27
CA GLY A 112 -2.74 12.29 -16.96
C GLY A 112 -1.37 12.94 -16.90
N TYR A 113 -1.32 14.20 -16.57
CA TYR A 113 -0.08 14.96 -16.43
C TYR A 113 0.56 14.88 -15.03
N ALA A 114 0.01 14.06 -14.13
CA ALA A 114 0.56 13.76 -12.81
C ALA A 114 0.97 12.28 -12.73
N GLN A 115 2.04 11.92 -13.43
CA GLN A 115 2.59 10.57 -13.51
C GLN A 115 4.07 10.53 -13.13
N VAL A 116 4.53 9.36 -12.70
CA VAL A 116 5.95 9.00 -12.60
C VAL A 116 6.40 8.25 -13.84
N VAL A 117 7.64 8.47 -14.24
CA VAL A 117 8.26 7.90 -15.45
C VAL A 117 9.63 7.31 -15.12
N PRO A 118 10.08 6.26 -15.87
CA PRO A 118 9.51 5.64 -17.07
C PRO A 118 8.33 4.72 -16.75
N MET A 119 7.13 5.03 -17.24
CA MET A 119 5.88 4.35 -16.90
C MET A 119 5.89 2.87 -17.30
N GLU A 120 6.40 2.53 -18.48
CA GLU A 120 6.45 1.16 -18.99
C GLU A 120 7.29 0.26 -18.09
N ASP A 121 8.52 0.70 -17.76
CA ASP A 121 9.42 -0.06 -16.89
C ASP A 121 8.81 -0.28 -15.50
N ILE A 122 8.21 0.78 -14.93
CA ILE A 122 7.58 0.75 -13.61
C ILE A 122 6.47 -0.29 -13.55
N ASN A 123 5.61 -0.36 -14.58
CA ASN A 123 4.45 -1.24 -14.61
C ASN A 123 4.76 -2.67 -15.07
N LEU A 124 5.92 -2.95 -15.62
CA LEU A 124 6.33 -4.26 -16.12
C LEU A 124 7.47 -4.84 -15.26
N HIS A 125 8.69 -4.77 -15.74
CA HIS A 125 9.88 -5.22 -15.01
C HIS A 125 10.73 -4.02 -14.61
N PHE A 126 10.43 -3.46 -13.44
CA PHE A 126 11.04 -2.22 -13.00
C PHE A 126 12.56 -2.34 -12.75
N THR A 127 12.92 -2.87 -11.59
CA THR A 127 14.32 -3.15 -11.18
C THR A 127 14.51 -4.56 -10.63
N GLY A 128 13.45 -5.37 -10.67
CA GLY A 128 13.48 -6.78 -10.27
C GLY A 128 13.01 -7.05 -8.84
N ASP A 129 12.50 -6.06 -8.11
CA ASP A 129 12.11 -6.22 -6.70
C ASP A 129 10.98 -7.24 -6.52
N MET A 130 9.94 -7.18 -7.36
CA MET A 130 8.82 -8.14 -7.32
C MET A 130 9.29 -9.58 -7.59
N HIS A 131 10.23 -9.74 -8.53
CA HIS A 131 10.82 -11.04 -8.82
C HIS A 131 11.67 -11.54 -7.66
N ALA A 132 12.48 -10.71 -7.04
CA ALA A 132 13.31 -11.06 -5.88
C ALA A 132 12.43 -11.51 -4.69
N ILE A 133 11.33 -10.78 -4.40
CA ILE A 133 10.35 -11.15 -3.37
C ILE A 133 9.74 -12.52 -3.66
N THR A 134 9.28 -12.72 -4.90
CA THR A 134 8.71 -14.00 -5.35
C THR A 134 9.72 -15.14 -5.17
N ALA A 135 10.96 -14.93 -5.60
CA ALA A 135 12.02 -15.93 -5.51
C ALA A 135 12.37 -16.26 -4.05
N ALA A 136 12.52 -15.25 -3.18
CA ALA A 136 12.82 -15.45 -1.75
C ALA A 136 11.68 -16.19 -1.03
N ASN A 137 10.43 -15.82 -1.30
CA ASN A 137 9.27 -16.50 -0.73
C ASN A 137 9.21 -17.96 -1.16
N ASN A 138 9.36 -18.23 -2.45
CA ASN A 138 9.24 -19.58 -2.99
C ASN A 138 10.46 -20.46 -2.64
N LEU A 139 11.64 -19.87 -2.41
CA LEU A 139 12.79 -20.57 -1.85
C LEU A 139 12.46 -21.14 -0.46
N LEU A 140 11.85 -20.35 0.42
CA LEU A 140 11.45 -20.82 1.75
C LEU A 140 10.44 -21.96 1.65
N CYS A 141 9.46 -21.89 0.75
CA CYS A 141 8.52 -22.99 0.49
C CYS A 141 9.24 -24.25 0.00
N ALA A 142 10.19 -24.10 -0.92
CA ALA A 142 10.96 -25.23 -1.44
C ALA A 142 11.83 -25.88 -0.36
N MET A 143 12.46 -25.07 0.51
CA MET A 143 13.26 -25.58 1.64
C MET A 143 12.39 -26.30 2.67
N LEU A 144 11.19 -25.81 2.95
CA LEU A 144 10.21 -26.46 3.82
C LEU A 144 9.81 -27.84 3.29
N ASP A 145 9.41 -27.94 2.03
CA ASP A 145 9.02 -29.20 1.42
C ASP A 145 10.21 -30.17 1.29
N ASN A 146 11.40 -29.65 0.97
CA ASN A 146 12.62 -30.45 0.95
C ASN A 146 12.98 -31.00 2.33
N HIS A 147 12.84 -30.20 3.40
CA HIS A 147 13.08 -30.67 4.77
C HIS A 147 12.18 -31.86 5.14
N MET A 148 10.88 -31.78 4.76
CA MET A 148 9.96 -32.91 4.99
C MET A 148 10.35 -34.15 4.16
N GLN A 149 10.78 -33.98 2.92
CA GLN A 149 11.21 -35.04 2.03
C GLN A 149 12.51 -35.73 2.52
N GLN A 150 13.43 -34.98 3.11
CA GLN A 150 14.77 -35.46 3.52
C GLN A 150 14.82 -35.92 4.98
N GLY A 151 13.72 -36.35 5.54
CA GLY A 151 13.68 -37.00 6.86
C GLY A 151 12.96 -36.22 7.96
N ASN A 152 12.52 -34.99 7.70
CA ASN A 152 11.65 -34.21 8.60
C ASN A 152 12.13 -34.15 10.06
N LEU A 153 13.39 -33.79 10.28
CA LEU A 153 13.99 -33.73 11.61
C LEU A 153 13.27 -32.78 12.58
N LEU A 154 12.65 -31.72 12.06
CA LEU A 154 11.82 -30.79 12.84
C LEU A 154 10.43 -31.36 13.15
N ASN A 155 10.12 -32.55 12.65
CA ASN A 155 8.85 -33.24 12.88
C ASN A 155 7.63 -32.40 12.45
N ILE A 156 7.74 -31.72 11.29
CA ILE A 156 6.69 -30.85 10.71
C ILE A 156 5.45 -31.69 10.42
N ASP A 157 4.27 -31.20 10.86
CA ASP A 157 2.99 -31.75 10.46
C ASP A 157 2.56 -31.13 9.10
N PRO A 158 2.50 -31.93 8.00
CA PRO A 158 2.15 -31.42 6.67
C PRO A 158 0.76 -30.75 6.59
N ARG A 159 -0.12 -31.04 7.57
CA ARG A 159 -1.47 -30.47 7.68
C ARG A 159 -1.49 -29.12 8.39
N ARG A 160 -0.36 -28.68 8.94
CA ARG A 160 -0.22 -27.47 9.75
C ARG A 160 0.87 -26.54 9.22
N ILE A 161 1.05 -26.54 7.91
CA ILE A 161 1.88 -25.56 7.21
C ILE A 161 1.05 -24.29 7.03
N VAL A 162 1.62 -23.13 7.39
CA VAL A 162 0.95 -21.83 7.36
C VAL A 162 1.57 -20.85 6.37
N PHE A 163 2.75 -21.20 5.82
CA PHE A 163 3.45 -20.39 4.83
C PHE A 163 3.25 -20.98 3.43
N THR A 164 2.98 -20.12 2.44
CA THR A 164 2.51 -20.53 1.13
C THR A 164 3.30 -19.90 -0.01
N ARG A 165 3.18 -20.47 -1.21
CA ARG A 165 3.81 -19.99 -2.43
C ARG A 165 3.20 -18.68 -2.90
N VAL A 166 3.94 -17.96 -3.73
CA VAL A 166 3.47 -16.71 -4.34
C VAL A 166 3.75 -16.65 -5.83
N MET A 167 2.93 -15.87 -6.53
CA MET A 167 3.11 -15.50 -7.93
C MET A 167 2.63 -14.07 -8.13
N ASP A 168 3.39 -13.24 -8.86
CA ASP A 168 2.99 -11.86 -9.15
C ASP A 168 2.09 -11.79 -10.38
N MET A 169 1.00 -12.55 -10.36
CA MET A 169 -0.02 -12.58 -11.41
C MET A 169 -1.38 -12.95 -10.81
N ASN A 170 -2.47 -12.47 -11.43
CA ASN A 170 -3.82 -12.84 -11.07
C ASN A 170 -4.17 -14.21 -11.67
N ASP A 171 -4.14 -15.27 -10.87
CA ASP A 171 -4.46 -16.62 -11.32
C ASP A 171 -5.35 -17.37 -10.32
N ARG A 172 -6.67 -17.37 -10.59
CA ARG A 172 -7.63 -18.05 -9.71
C ARG A 172 -7.49 -19.56 -9.63
N ALA A 173 -6.85 -20.18 -10.62
CA ALA A 173 -6.65 -21.64 -10.65
C ALA A 173 -5.66 -22.10 -9.57
N LEU A 174 -4.82 -21.19 -9.08
CA LEU A 174 -3.80 -21.47 -8.07
C LEU A 174 -4.29 -21.26 -6.62
N ARG A 175 -5.56 -20.92 -6.39
CA ARG A 175 -6.11 -20.67 -5.04
C ARG A 175 -6.09 -21.90 -4.15
N ASN A 176 -6.32 -23.07 -4.72
CA ASN A 176 -6.25 -24.34 -4.02
C ASN A 176 -5.65 -25.38 -4.98
N ILE A 177 -4.52 -25.94 -4.61
CA ILE A 177 -3.78 -26.91 -5.42
C ILE A 177 -3.33 -28.08 -4.57
N THR A 178 -2.99 -29.16 -5.22
CA THR A 178 -2.29 -30.29 -4.60
C THR A 178 -0.86 -30.34 -5.13
N ILE A 179 0.12 -30.41 -4.26
CA ILE A 179 1.55 -30.53 -4.60
C ILE A 179 2.10 -31.87 -4.14
N GLY A 180 3.32 -32.22 -4.60
CA GLY A 180 4.02 -33.45 -4.23
C GLY A 180 3.46 -34.71 -4.90
N LEU A 181 2.67 -34.60 -5.96
CA LEU A 181 2.14 -35.72 -6.73
C LEU A 181 3.22 -36.36 -7.61
N GLY A 182 2.99 -37.61 -8.05
CA GLY A 182 3.89 -38.35 -8.97
C GLY A 182 4.84 -39.33 -8.28
N GLY A 183 4.57 -39.66 -7.02
CA GLY A 183 5.26 -40.70 -6.28
C GLY A 183 6.31 -40.15 -5.28
N LYS A 184 6.88 -41.05 -4.52
CA LYS A 184 7.75 -40.78 -3.35
C LYS A 184 8.91 -39.80 -3.63
N VAL A 185 9.42 -39.79 -4.84
CA VAL A 185 10.57 -38.94 -5.22
C VAL A 185 10.20 -37.46 -5.36
N ASN A 186 8.92 -37.13 -5.46
CA ASN A 186 8.42 -35.78 -5.73
C ASN A 186 7.98 -35.02 -4.45
N GLY A 187 8.10 -35.63 -3.28
CA GLY A 187 7.78 -35.00 -2.01
C GLY A 187 6.58 -35.62 -1.29
N VAL A 188 6.06 -34.92 -0.30
CA VAL A 188 4.90 -35.31 0.49
C VAL A 188 3.65 -34.67 -0.13
N PRO A 189 2.68 -35.45 -0.60
CA PRO A 189 1.43 -34.90 -1.14
C PRO A 189 0.67 -34.12 -0.07
N ARG A 190 0.33 -32.86 -0.38
CA ARG A 190 -0.45 -31.98 0.50
C ARG A 190 -1.18 -30.91 -0.29
N GLU A 191 -2.19 -30.30 0.34
CA GLU A 191 -2.78 -29.08 -0.17
C GLU A 191 -1.79 -27.91 0.00
N ASP A 192 -1.82 -27.00 -0.95
CA ASP A 192 -1.14 -25.71 -0.92
C ASP A 192 -1.99 -24.67 -1.66
N HIS A 193 -1.59 -23.43 -1.62
CA HIS A 193 -2.20 -22.35 -2.39
C HIS A 193 -1.16 -21.29 -2.73
N PHE A 194 -1.47 -20.49 -3.75
CA PHE A 194 -0.68 -19.31 -4.06
C PHE A 194 -1.38 -18.05 -3.57
N MET A 195 -0.61 -17.11 -3.06
CA MET A 195 -1.01 -15.71 -2.92
C MET A 195 -0.35 -14.88 -4.02
N ILE A 196 -0.92 -13.72 -4.34
CA ILE A 196 -0.21 -12.75 -5.15
C ILE A 196 1.00 -12.21 -4.35
N THR A 197 2.12 -11.98 -5.02
CA THR A 197 3.40 -11.60 -4.37
C THR A 197 3.24 -10.43 -3.40
N VAL A 198 2.45 -9.44 -3.74
CA VAL A 198 2.20 -8.24 -2.92
C VAL A 198 1.31 -8.48 -1.67
N ALA A 199 0.73 -9.68 -1.54
CA ALA A 199 0.02 -10.12 -0.33
C ALA A 199 0.92 -10.91 0.63
N SER A 200 2.15 -11.23 0.25
CA SER A 200 3.07 -12.05 1.03
C SER A 200 3.61 -11.34 2.27
N GLU A 201 3.98 -12.13 3.27
CA GLU A 201 4.71 -11.62 4.43
C GLU A 201 6.10 -11.10 4.03
N VAL A 202 6.76 -11.70 3.03
CA VAL A 202 8.05 -11.26 2.51
C VAL A 202 7.97 -9.83 1.95
N MET A 203 6.90 -9.49 1.22
CA MET A 203 6.65 -8.11 0.79
C MET A 203 6.45 -7.16 1.99
N ALA A 204 5.69 -7.56 2.98
CA ALA A 204 5.48 -6.74 4.19
C ALA A 204 6.79 -6.53 4.96
N ILE A 205 7.62 -7.57 5.07
CA ILE A 205 8.94 -7.51 5.70
C ILE A 205 9.86 -6.54 4.95
N LEU A 206 9.95 -6.62 3.62
CA LEU A 206 10.72 -5.66 2.81
C LEU A 206 10.34 -4.21 3.12
N CYS A 207 9.03 -3.94 3.23
CA CYS A 207 8.53 -2.59 3.48
C CYS A 207 8.75 -2.10 4.90
N LEU A 208 8.93 -2.98 5.88
CA LEU A 208 9.10 -2.63 7.30
C LEU A 208 10.53 -2.76 7.79
N ALA A 209 11.41 -3.43 7.04
CA ALA A 209 12.81 -3.60 7.39
C ALA A 209 13.56 -2.26 7.36
N ALA A 210 14.42 -2.06 8.36
CA ALA A 210 15.27 -0.88 8.47
C ALA A 210 16.55 -0.99 7.63
N ASP A 211 17.13 -2.18 7.56
CA ASP A 211 18.36 -2.50 6.85
C ASP A 211 18.46 -3.99 6.54
N LEU A 212 19.59 -4.45 6.00
CA LEU A 212 19.82 -5.86 5.67
C LEU A 212 19.86 -6.79 6.90
N ASP A 213 20.35 -6.32 8.03
CA ASP A 213 20.42 -7.13 9.26
C ASP A 213 19.01 -7.31 9.84
N ASP A 214 18.20 -6.25 9.88
CA ASP A 214 16.79 -6.32 10.27
C ASP A 214 15.99 -7.18 9.29
N LEU A 215 16.25 -7.07 7.98
CA LEU A 215 15.63 -7.91 6.94
C LEU A 215 15.90 -9.39 7.20
N LYS A 216 17.17 -9.75 7.44
CA LYS A 216 17.60 -11.13 7.73
C LYS A 216 16.95 -11.67 9.00
N LYS A 217 16.95 -10.88 10.06
CA LYS A 217 16.30 -11.23 11.32
C LYS A 217 14.80 -11.50 11.11
N ARG A 218 14.11 -10.60 10.43
CA ARG A 218 12.66 -10.72 10.14
C ARG A 218 12.35 -11.94 9.29
N PHE A 219 13.19 -12.27 8.30
CA PHE A 219 13.02 -13.50 7.53
C PHE A 219 13.17 -14.73 8.42
N GLY A 220 14.12 -14.74 9.33
CA GLY A 220 14.26 -15.83 10.32
C GLY A 220 13.04 -15.99 11.21
N ASP A 221 12.33 -14.91 11.50
CA ASP A 221 11.15 -14.90 12.37
C ASP A 221 9.85 -15.33 11.66
N ILE A 222 9.82 -15.54 10.34
CA ILE A 222 8.64 -16.03 9.62
C ILE A 222 8.20 -17.38 10.18
N LEU A 223 6.95 -17.45 10.64
CA LEU A 223 6.31 -18.70 11.06
C LEU A 223 5.92 -19.51 9.81
N VAL A 224 6.48 -20.71 9.65
CA VAL A 224 6.26 -21.53 8.44
C VAL A 224 5.30 -22.70 8.66
N ALA A 225 5.34 -23.31 9.85
CA ALA A 225 4.56 -24.50 10.15
C ALA A 225 4.49 -24.76 11.67
N TYR A 226 3.74 -25.81 12.03
CA TYR A 226 3.81 -26.40 13.37
C TYR A 226 4.27 -27.87 13.28
N SER A 227 4.96 -28.33 14.31
CA SER A 227 5.30 -29.75 14.46
C SER A 227 4.06 -30.58 14.86
N TYR A 228 4.16 -31.91 14.77
CA TYR A 228 3.12 -32.81 15.31
C TYR A 228 2.82 -32.58 16.80
N ALA A 229 3.80 -32.11 17.57
CA ALA A 229 3.64 -31.74 18.97
C ALA A 229 3.04 -30.33 19.17
N GLY A 230 2.72 -29.60 18.10
CA GLY A 230 2.15 -28.26 18.16
C GLY A 230 3.18 -27.14 18.39
N LYS A 231 4.47 -27.40 18.35
CA LYS A 231 5.51 -26.37 18.47
C LYS A 231 5.61 -25.56 17.18
N PRO A 232 5.69 -24.22 17.26
CA PRO A 232 5.91 -23.38 16.08
C PRO A 232 7.30 -23.66 15.48
N ILE A 233 7.37 -23.60 14.15
CA ILE A 233 8.61 -23.75 13.37
C ILE A 233 8.76 -22.52 12.51
N TYR A 234 9.92 -21.90 12.57
CA TYR A 234 10.23 -20.65 11.90
C TYR A 234 11.23 -20.88 10.74
N ALA A 235 11.37 -19.90 9.87
CA ALA A 235 12.29 -19.96 8.75
C ALA A 235 13.76 -20.14 9.21
N ARG A 236 14.15 -19.61 10.37
CA ARG A 236 15.48 -19.83 10.97
C ARG A 236 15.74 -21.29 11.35
N ASP A 237 14.70 -22.05 11.68
CA ASP A 237 14.85 -23.49 11.99
C ASP A 237 15.17 -24.30 10.71
N LEU A 238 14.86 -23.74 9.55
CA LEU A 238 15.22 -24.25 8.23
C LEU A 238 16.53 -23.63 7.69
N HIS A 239 17.13 -22.68 8.40
CA HIS A 239 18.31 -21.91 7.98
C HIS A 239 18.12 -21.19 6.64
N ALA A 240 16.91 -20.70 6.36
CA ALA A 240 16.54 -20.08 5.08
C ALA A 240 16.86 -18.59 5.01
N GLU A 241 16.93 -17.89 6.15
CA GLU A 241 17.00 -16.43 6.24
C GLU A 241 18.21 -15.83 5.52
N GLY A 242 19.35 -16.53 5.54
CA GLY A 242 20.56 -16.07 4.85
C GLY A 242 20.41 -16.05 3.33
N ALA A 243 19.91 -17.16 2.76
CA ALA A 243 19.68 -17.29 1.31
C ALA A 243 18.57 -16.35 0.82
N MET A 244 17.48 -16.19 1.61
CA MET A 244 16.43 -15.22 1.32
C MET A 244 16.99 -13.80 1.29
N THR A 245 17.82 -13.41 2.26
CA THR A 245 18.45 -12.09 2.31
C THR A 245 19.39 -11.86 1.13
N ALA A 246 20.14 -12.89 0.71
CA ALA A 246 21.00 -12.79 -0.47
C ALA A 246 20.20 -12.51 -1.75
N LEU A 247 19.03 -13.12 -1.93
CA LEU A 247 18.13 -12.82 -3.04
C LEU A 247 17.57 -11.38 -2.99
N MET A 248 17.43 -10.83 -1.79
CA MET A 248 16.80 -9.54 -1.54
C MET A 248 17.80 -8.37 -1.37
N LYS A 249 19.12 -8.62 -1.49
CA LYS A 249 20.17 -7.63 -1.20
C LYS A 249 20.06 -6.33 -2.01
N ASP A 250 19.57 -6.43 -3.24
CA ASP A 250 19.39 -5.28 -4.12
C ASP A 250 17.94 -4.77 -4.04
N ALA A 251 16.97 -5.66 -3.83
CA ALA A 251 15.57 -5.30 -3.69
C ALA A 251 15.27 -4.45 -2.44
N ILE A 252 16.11 -4.50 -1.40
CA ILE A 252 15.94 -3.67 -0.20
C ILE A 252 16.26 -2.20 -0.43
N LYS A 253 16.98 -1.86 -1.50
CA LYS A 253 17.36 -0.49 -1.85
C LYS A 253 16.19 0.20 -2.57
N PRO A 254 15.76 1.39 -2.13
CA PRO A 254 14.70 2.14 -2.82
C PRO A 254 15.09 2.53 -4.24
N ASN A 255 14.10 2.54 -5.12
CA ASN A 255 14.26 2.96 -6.51
C ASN A 255 14.04 4.47 -6.63
N LEU A 256 14.95 5.17 -7.31
CA LEU A 256 14.82 6.57 -7.68
C LEU A 256 14.34 6.68 -9.12
N ILE A 257 13.28 7.46 -9.31
CA ILE A 257 12.67 7.84 -10.58
C ILE A 257 12.24 9.30 -10.52
N GLN A 258 11.52 9.77 -11.52
CA GLN A 258 11.03 11.13 -11.62
C GLN A 258 9.56 11.21 -12.03
N THR A 259 8.92 12.34 -11.77
CA THR A 259 7.64 12.68 -12.38
C THR A 259 7.82 13.22 -13.80
N LEU A 260 6.71 13.40 -14.54
CA LEU A 260 6.75 14.07 -15.85
C LEU A 260 7.43 15.45 -15.80
N GLU A 261 7.36 16.15 -14.67
CA GLU A 261 7.97 17.48 -14.48
C GLU A 261 9.35 17.42 -13.80
N GLY A 262 9.90 16.21 -13.57
CA GLY A 262 11.24 16.00 -13.04
C GLY A 262 11.35 16.08 -11.52
N THR A 263 10.23 16.03 -10.77
CA THR A 263 10.24 15.91 -9.31
C THR A 263 10.77 14.53 -8.92
N PRO A 264 11.74 14.43 -7.97
CA PRO A 264 12.26 13.15 -7.51
C PRO A 264 11.19 12.29 -6.84
N CYS A 265 11.19 11.00 -7.16
CA CYS A 265 10.28 10.03 -6.55
C CYS A 265 11.05 8.77 -6.14
N LEU A 266 10.87 8.35 -4.89
CA LEU A 266 11.35 7.08 -4.36
C LEU A 266 10.21 6.06 -4.44
N MET A 267 10.34 5.05 -5.28
CA MET A 267 9.35 4.00 -5.43
C MET A 267 9.88 2.68 -4.86
N HIS A 268 9.20 2.10 -3.86
CA HIS A 268 9.74 0.92 -3.20
C HIS A 268 8.70 0.11 -2.43
N GLY A 269 8.57 -1.17 -2.79
CA GLY A 269 7.60 -2.11 -2.23
C GLY A 269 6.15 -1.77 -2.56
N GLY A 270 5.26 -2.75 -2.48
CA GLY A 270 3.88 -2.58 -2.94
C GLY A 270 2.84 -3.43 -2.21
N PRO A 271 2.82 -3.51 -0.85
CA PRO A 271 1.89 -4.35 -0.13
C PRO A 271 0.45 -3.86 -0.31
N PHE A 272 -0.51 -4.78 -0.43
CA PHE A 272 -1.92 -4.43 -0.52
C PHE A 272 -2.47 -3.96 0.83
N ALA A 273 -3.28 -2.90 0.84
CA ALA A 273 -3.83 -2.33 2.06
C ALA A 273 -5.02 -3.09 2.66
N ASN A 274 -5.66 -3.96 1.89
CA ASN A 274 -6.77 -4.80 2.37
C ASN A 274 -6.32 -6.14 2.95
N ILE A 275 -5.00 -6.46 2.89
CA ILE A 275 -4.44 -7.74 3.37
C ILE A 275 -3.19 -7.49 4.22
N ALA A 276 -2.42 -6.45 3.92
CA ALA A 276 -1.21 -6.03 4.62
C ALA A 276 -1.31 -4.53 4.97
N HIS A 277 -0.20 -3.90 5.37
CA HIS A 277 -0.22 -2.51 5.84
C HIS A 277 -0.38 -1.46 4.72
N GLY A 278 -0.25 -1.82 3.45
CA GLY A 278 -0.68 -0.99 2.32
C GLY A 278 0.10 0.29 2.06
N CYS A 279 1.36 0.36 2.50
CA CYS A 279 2.22 1.53 2.37
C CYS A 279 3.56 1.14 1.74
N ASN A 280 4.24 2.09 1.11
CA ASN A 280 5.60 1.91 0.64
C ASN A 280 6.57 1.63 1.81
N SER A 281 7.85 1.38 1.48
CA SER A 281 8.83 1.01 2.50
C SER A 281 9.14 2.13 3.50
N VAL A 282 9.53 1.72 4.70
CA VAL A 282 10.08 2.60 5.74
C VAL A 282 11.33 3.31 5.23
N GLN A 283 12.21 2.60 4.50
CA GLN A 283 13.44 3.17 3.95
C GLN A 283 13.16 4.29 2.96
N ALA A 284 12.26 4.10 1.99
CA ALA A 284 11.92 5.14 1.03
C ALA A 284 11.32 6.38 1.73
N THR A 285 10.44 6.19 2.72
CA THR A 285 9.85 7.31 3.47
C THR A 285 10.89 8.05 4.31
N LYS A 286 11.77 7.32 5.01
CA LYS A 286 12.84 7.95 5.82
C LYS A 286 13.86 8.67 4.96
N LEU A 287 14.24 8.11 3.82
CA LEU A 287 15.13 8.79 2.88
C LEU A 287 14.48 10.04 2.28
N ALA A 288 13.19 9.97 1.91
CA ALA A 288 12.47 11.16 1.44
C ALA A 288 12.45 12.29 2.48
N LEU A 289 12.26 11.94 3.77
CA LEU A 289 12.33 12.90 4.89
C LEU A 289 13.71 13.51 5.11
N LYS A 290 14.78 12.78 4.80
CA LYS A 290 16.16 13.25 4.96
C LYS A 290 16.68 14.05 3.76
N LEU A 291 16.11 13.83 2.60
CA LEU A 291 16.54 14.42 1.34
C LEU A 291 15.71 15.65 0.94
N GLY A 292 14.45 15.72 1.37
CA GLY A 292 13.53 16.80 1.03
C GLY A 292 13.06 17.62 2.21
N ASP A 293 12.62 18.86 1.96
CA ASP A 293 11.92 19.69 2.95
C ASP A 293 10.53 19.12 3.27
N ILE A 294 9.91 18.48 2.26
CA ILE A 294 8.60 17.86 2.35
C ILE A 294 8.65 16.48 1.68
N ALA A 295 8.35 15.45 2.46
CA ALA A 295 8.16 14.10 1.98
C ALA A 295 6.66 13.82 1.82
N ILE A 296 6.24 13.41 0.62
CA ILE A 296 4.86 13.05 0.30
C ILE A 296 4.79 11.54 0.16
N THR A 297 3.90 10.90 0.91
CA THR A 297 3.67 9.46 0.80
C THR A 297 2.19 9.16 0.74
N GLU A 298 1.84 7.94 0.33
CA GLU A 298 0.43 7.53 0.23
C GLU A 298 0.13 6.27 1.05
N ALA A 299 -1.14 6.13 1.42
CA ALA A 299 -1.68 4.90 1.99
C ALA A 299 -2.78 4.33 1.08
N GLY A 300 -2.79 3.01 0.90
CA GLY A 300 -3.68 2.32 -0.03
C GLY A 300 -5.15 2.34 0.37
N PHE A 301 -6.05 2.35 -0.60
CA PHE A 301 -7.50 2.36 -0.42
C PHE A 301 -8.02 3.57 0.38
N GLY A 302 -9.08 3.39 1.17
CA GLY A 302 -9.64 4.43 2.02
C GLY A 302 -8.83 4.64 3.31
N ALA A 303 -9.05 5.78 3.96
CA ALA A 303 -8.35 6.14 5.20
C ALA A 303 -8.66 5.18 6.36
N ASP A 304 -9.81 4.53 6.31
CA ASP A 304 -10.22 3.48 7.25
C ASP A 304 -9.34 2.21 7.20
N LEU A 305 -8.69 1.96 6.06
CA LEU A 305 -7.76 0.85 5.86
C LEU A 305 -6.32 1.32 5.80
N GLY A 306 -5.98 2.11 4.78
CA GLY A 306 -4.60 2.47 4.51
C GLY A 306 -4.02 3.45 5.53
N ALA A 307 -4.73 4.54 5.84
CA ALA A 307 -4.21 5.52 6.79
C ALA A 307 -4.18 4.96 8.23
N GLU A 308 -5.20 4.20 8.65
CA GLU A 308 -5.17 3.52 9.95
C GLU A 308 -3.90 2.66 10.10
N LYS A 309 -3.60 1.81 9.10
CA LYS A 309 -2.42 0.94 9.11
C LYS A 309 -1.10 1.71 8.96
N PHE A 310 -1.12 2.82 8.22
CA PHE A 310 0.04 3.71 8.18
C PHE A 310 0.37 4.24 9.58
N MET A 311 -0.63 4.69 10.34
CA MET A 311 -0.47 5.20 11.69
C MET A 311 -0.11 4.09 12.68
N ASP A 312 -0.97 3.07 12.80
CA ASP A 312 -0.87 2.06 13.85
C ASP A 312 0.15 0.95 13.57
N ILE A 313 0.60 0.78 12.31
CA ILE A 313 1.62 -0.21 11.97
C ILE A 313 2.92 0.47 11.53
N LYS A 314 2.91 1.22 10.42
CA LYS A 314 4.14 1.77 9.84
C LYS A 314 4.77 2.84 10.73
N CYS A 315 4.00 3.84 11.18
CA CYS A 315 4.50 4.88 12.08
C CYS A 315 5.00 4.29 13.39
N ARG A 316 4.25 3.36 13.98
CA ARG A 316 4.62 2.65 15.21
C ARG A 316 5.97 1.94 15.07
N LYS A 317 6.16 1.18 13.98
CA LYS A 317 7.41 0.40 13.75
C LYS A 317 8.60 1.26 13.39
N ALA A 318 8.38 2.38 12.70
CA ALA A 318 9.44 3.21 12.13
C ALA A 318 9.76 4.47 12.93
N GLY A 319 8.94 4.81 13.95
CA GLY A 319 9.06 6.08 14.67
C GLY A 319 8.74 7.29 13.79
N LEU A 320 7.78 7.14 12.86
CA LEU A 320 7.33 8.22 11.99
C LEU A 320 6.11 8.93 12.59
N ALA A 321 5.97 10.21 12.28
CA ALA A 321 4.81 11.02 12.65
C ALA A 321 4.47 11.93 11.46
N PRO A 322 3.28 11.83 10.86
CA PRO A 322 2.88 12.74 9.80
C PRO A 322 2.55 14.13 10.37
N ASP A 323 2.93 15.17 9.62
CA ASP A 323 2.65 16.57 9.93
C ASP A 323 1.31 17.04 9.34
N CYS A 324 0.87 16.44 8.23
CA CYS A 324 -0.36 16.77 7.53
C CYS A 324 -0.93 15.53 6.81
N ILE A 325 -2.24 15.43 6.76
CA ILE A 325 -2.97 14.45 5.97
C ILE A 325 -3.69 15.17 4.82
N VAL A 326 -3.50 14.69 3.60
CA VAL A 326 -4.32 15.06 2.45
C VAL A 326 -5.35 13.97 2.23
N LEU A 327 -6.63 14.28 2.43
CA LEU A 327 -7.75 13.36 2.26
C LEU A 327 -8.39 13.63 0.90
N VAL A 328 -8.16 12.72 -0.05
CA VAL A 328 -8.72 12.82 -1.41
C VAL A 328 -10.20 12.44 -1.39
N ALA A 329 -11.03 13.31 -1.90
CA ALA A 329 -12.44 13.07 -2.14
C ALA A 329 -12.77 13.32 -3.62
N THR A 330 -13.72 12.57 -4.19
CA THR A 330 -14.23 12.77 -5.53
C THR A 330 -15.75 12.87 -5.53
N VAL A 331 -16.29 13.68 -6.39
CA VAL A 331 -17.75 13.75 -6.60
C VAL A 331 -18.31 12.35 -6.90
N ARG A 332 -17.63 11.58 -7.72
CA ARG A 332 -18.04 10.21 -8.09
C ARG A 332 -18.10 9.26 -6.89
N ALA A 333 -17.07 9.27 -6.02
CA ALA A 333 -17.06 8.42 -4.83
C ALA A 333 -18.18 8.81 -3.86
N LEU A 334 -18.42 10.08 -3.67
CA LEU A 334 -19.51 10.56 -2.81
C LEU A 334 -20.88 10.19 -3.39
N LYS A 335 -21.12 10.39 -4.70
CA LYS A 335 -22.37 9.92 -5.35
C LYS A 335 -22.55 8.40 -5.23
N TYR A 336 -21.47 7.62 -5.40
CA TYR A 336 -21.50 6.16 -5.20
C TYR A 336 -21.89 5.81 -3.77
N ASN A 337 -21.27 6.45 -2.79
CA ASN A 337 -21.61 6.29 -1.36
C ASN A 337 -23.03 6.81 -1.02
N GLY A 338 -23.60 7.64 -1.87
CA GLY A 338 -24.99 8.09 -1.82
C GLY A 338 -25.98 7.19 -2.58
N GLY A 339 -25.51 6.03 -3.10
CA GLY A 339 -26.35 4.99 -3.70
C GLY A 339 -26.47 5.04 -5.23
N VAL A 340 -25.71 5.89 -5.93
CA VAL A 340 -25.70 5.91 -7.41
C VAL A 340 -24.98 4.69 -7.97
N ALA A 341 -25.59 4.03 -8.95
CA ALA A 341 -24.98 2.91 -9.65
C ALA A 341 -23.72 3.32 -10.41
N LYS A 342 -22.74 2.42 -10.52
CA LYS A 342 -21.45 2.69 -11.17
C LYS A 342 -21.59 3.27 -12.60
N ALA A 343 -22.59 2.81 -13.36
CA ALA A 343 -22.82 3.24 -14.74
C ALA A 343 -23.24 4.73 -14.83
N ASP A 344 -23.85 5.26 -13.78
CA ASP A 344 -24.49 6.58 -13.77
C ASP A 344 -23.66 7.66 -13.04
N LEU A 345 -22.47 7.31 -12.55
CA LEU A 345 -21.61 8.20 -11.75
C LEU A 345 -21.15 9.47 -12.49
N ASN A 346 -21.15 9.44 -13.82
CA ASN A 346 -20.79 10.58 -14.67
C ASN A 346 -21.95 11.58 -14.88
N GLN A 347 -23.16 11.25 -14.41
CA GLN A 347 -24.30 12.16 -14.48
C GLN A 347 -24.36 13.01 -13.21
N PRO A 348 -24.70 14.31 -13.31
CA PRO A 348 -24.91 15.16 -12.13
C PRO A 348 -26.01 14.59 -11.23
N ASN A 349 -25.76 14.56 -9.91
CA ASN A 349 -26.74 14.09 -8.94
C ASN A 349 -26.47 14.67 -7.53
N MET A 350 -27.01 15.87 -7.29
CA MET A 350 -26.84 16.58 -6.02
C MET A 350 -27.48 15.86 -4.82
N ASP A 351 -28.60 15.17 -5.01
CA ASP A 351 -29.27 14.47 -3.92
C ASP A 351 -28.41 13.30 -3.43
N ALA A 352 -27.88 12.52 -4.35
CA ALA A 352 -26.96 11.44 -4.00
C ALA A 352 -25.64 11.97 -3.38
N LEU A 353 -25.11 13.10 -3.89
CA LEU A 353 -23.93 13.74 -3.33
C LEU A 353 -24.19 14.17 -1.87
N LYS A 354 -25.33 14.79 -1.58
CA LYS A 354 -25.76 15.17 -0.22
C LYS A 354 -25.93 13.96 0.69
N HIS A 355 -26.43 12.83 0.20
CA HIS A 355 -26.53 11.62 0.98
C HIS A 355 -25.15 10.98 1.25
N GLY A 356 -24.27 10.98 0.26
CA GLY A 356 -22.96 10.33 0.36
C GLY A 356 -21.89 11.15 1.07
N ILE A 357 -22.10 12.45 1.32
CA ILE A 357 -21.14 13.32 2.01
C ILE A 357 -20.77 12.80 3.42
N CYS A 358 -21.66 12.04 4.04
CA CYS A 358 -21.43 11.39 5.33
C CYS A 358 -20.22 10.44 5.33
N ASN A 359 -19.82 9.93 4.18
CA ASN A 359 -18.60 9.12 4.05
C ASN A 359 -17.34 9.98 4.23
N LEU A 360 -17.30 11.18 3.63
CA LEU A 360 -16.24 12.15 3.87
C LEU A 360 -16.18 12.54 5.35
N ASP A 361 -17.34 12.80 5.96
CA ASP A 361 -17.44 13.15 7.38
C ASP A 361 -16.84 12.06 8.28
N ALA A 362 -17.14 10.79 7.99
CA ALA A 362 -16.60 9.67 8.74
C ALA A 362 -15.08 9.60 8.67
N HIS A 363 -14.51 9.79 7.48
CA HIS A 363 -13.05 9.79 7.30
C HIS A 363 -12.38 11.00 7.95
N LEU A 364 -12.99 12.18 7.91
CA LEU A 364 -12.50 13.36 8.62
C LEU A 364 -12.49 13.15 10.13
N ASP A 365 -13.60 12.60 10.68
CA ASP A 365 -13.70 12.27 12.10
C ASP A 365 -12.65 11.21 12.51
N ASN A 366 -12.38 10.23 11.65
CA ASN A 366 -11.37 9.20 11.90
C ASN A 366 -9.95 9.79 11.92
N MET A 367 -9.59 10.63 10.96
CA MET A 367 -8.24 11.21 10.89
C MET A 367 -7.96 12.16 12.06
N LYS A 368 -8.96 12.89 12.55
CA LYS A 368 -8.84 13.72 13.76
C LYS A 368 -8.43 12.92 15.00
N LYS A 369 -8.78 11.62 15.07
CA LYS A 369 -8.42 10.74 16.20
C LYS A 369 -6.93 10.44 16.31
N PHE A 370 -6.17 10.71 15.27
CA PHE A 370 -4.72 10.57 15.27
C PHE A 370 -3.98 11.89 15.57
N GLY A 371 -4.71 13.00 15.80
CA GLY A 371 -4.14 14.30 16.17
C GLY A 371 -3.39 15.00 15.03
N VAL A 372 -3.63 14.62 13.77
CA VAL A 372 -2.95 15.18 12.59
C VAL A 372 -3.91 16.10 11.84
N PRO A 373 -3.51 17.33 11.46
CA PRO A 373 -4.35 18.23 10.68
C PRO A 373 -4.61 17.67 9.27
N VAL A 374 -5.83 17.96 8.75
CA VAL A 374 -6.32 17.40 7.49
C VAL A 374 -6.63 18.52 6.50
N VAL A 375 -6.19 18.34 5.25
CA VAL A 375 -6.62 19.10 4.07
C VAL A 375 -7.40 18.16 3.16
N VAL A 376 -8.59 18.56 2.72
CA VAL A 376 -9.37 17.80 1.73
C VAL A 376 -8.94 18.23 0.33
N ALA A 377 -8.57 17.25 -0.50
CA ALA A 377 -8.31 17.46 -1.92
C ALA A 377 -9.53 16.96 -2.71
N VAL A 378 -10.27 17.87 -3.31
CA VAL A 378 -11.35 17.51 -4.26
C VAL A 378 -10.70 17.23 -5.61
N ASN A 379 -10.52 15.95 -5.92
CA ASN A 379 -9.94 15.53 -7.20
C ASN A 379 -10.99 15.61 -8.30
N ALA A 380 -10.89 16.63 -9.14
CA ALA A 380 -11.87 16.97 -10.17
C ALA A 380 -11.75 16.08 -11.40
N PHE A 381 -12.89 15.68 -11.92
CA PHE A 381 -13.03 14.99 -13.21
C PHE A 381 -13.80 15.84 -14.21
N PRO A 382 -13.57 15.66 -15.53
CA PRO A 382 -14.23 16.47 -16.56
C PRO A 382 -15.77 16.41 -16.56
N THR A 383 -16.34 15.43 -15.89
CA THR A 383 -17.79 15.22 -15.77
C THR A 383 -18.40 15.85 -14.51
N ASP A 384 -17.58 16.34 -13.60
CA ASP A 384 -18.05 16.96 -12.37
C ASP A 384 -18.53 18.37 -12.64
N THR A 385 -19.64 18.77 -12.03
CA THR A 385 -20.18 20.13 -12.18
C THR A 385 -19.61 21.06 -11.11
N ASP A 386 -19.58 22.36 -11.43
CA ASP A 386 -19.14 23.38 -10.47
C ASP A 386 -20.01 23.37 -9.21
N GLU A 387 -21.34 23.13 -9.36
CA GLU A 387 -22.27 23.03 -8.23
C GLU A 387 -21.94 21.86 -7.30
N GLU A 388 -21.60 20.67 -7.86
CA GLU A 388 -21.21 19.49 -7.09
C GLU A 388 -19.88 19.73 -6.35
N MET A 389 -18.90 20.33 -7.01
CA MET A 389 -17.61 20.66 -6.40
C MET A 389 -17.73 21.74 -5.32
N ASP A 390 -18.51 22.79 -5.58
CA ASP A 390 -18.78 23.86 -4.61
C ASP A 390 -19.52 23.36 -3.37
N PHE A 391 -20.45 22.43 -3.53
CA PHE A 391 -21.12 21.79 -2.39
C PHE A 391 -20.10 21.15 -1.43
N ILE A 392 -19.14 20.38 -1.95
CA ILE A 392 -18.10 19.74 -1.11
C ILE A 392 -17.23 20.80 -0.44
N ARG A 393 -16.86 21.85 -1.18
CA ARG A 393 -16.04 22.95 -0.65
C ARG A 393 -16.73 23.69 0.50
N VAL A 394 -17.99 24.03 0.32
CA VAL A 394 -18.81 24.72 1.35
C VAL A 394 -18.96 23.81 2.58
N HIS A 395 -19.29 22.55 2.38
CA HIS A 395 -19.43 21.58 3.46
C HIS A 395 -18.15 21.44 4.29
N CYS A 396 -16.97 21.35 3.65
CA CYS A 396 -15.70 21.32 4.36
C CYS A 396 -15.44 22.60 5.15
N ALA A 397 -15.72 23.76 4.56
CA ALA A 397 -15.56 25.06 5.21
C ALA A 397 -16.45 25.19 6.47
N GLU A 398 -17.71 24.75 6.40
CA GLU A 398 -18.64 24.73 7.54
C GLU A 398 -18.14 23.82 8.68
N ARG A 399 -17.37 22.78 8.36
CA ARG A 399 -16.71 21.90 9.35
C ARG A 399 -15.36 22.42 9.83
N GLY A 400 -14.93 23.59 9.35
CA GLY A 400 -13.62 24.18 9.69
C GLY A 400 -12.45 23.36 9.15
N VAL A 401 -12.64 22.65 8.03
CA VAL A 401 -11.62 21.84 7.36
C VAL A 401 -11.14 22.57 6.10
N ARG A 402 -9.83 22.70 5.93
CA ARG A 402 -9.23 23.26 4.70
C ARG A 402 -9.50 22.36 3.53
N VAL A 403 -9.79 22.95 2.37
CA VAL A 403 -10.16 22.23 1.15
C VAL A 403 -9.63 22.94 -0.07
N ALA A 404 -9.08 22.17 -1.01
CA ALA A 404 -8.66 22.69 -2.32
C ALA A 404 -9.16 21.80 -3.45
N LEU A 405 -9.44 22.43 -4.59
CA LEU A 405 -9.67 21.74 -5.85
C LEU A 405 -8.32 21.23 -6.39
N SER A 406 -8.31 20.01 -6.88
CA SER A 406 -7.14 19.38 -7.51
C SER A 406 -7.45 19.01 -8.96
N GLU A 407 -6.80 19.68 -9.89
CA GLU A 407 -6.90 19.43 -11.33
C GLU A 407 -5.61 18.81 -11.90
N VAL A 408 -4.86 18.13 -11.07
CA VAL A 408 -3.51 17.63 -11.41
C VAL A 408 -3.51 16.61 -12.54
N PHE A 409 -4.61 15.86 -12.72
CA PHE A 409 -4.75 14.95 -13.85
C PHE A 409 -4.64 15.69 -15.19
N ALA A 410 -5.36 16.82 -15.33
CA ALA A 410 -5.42 17.59 -16.55
C ALA A 410 -4.24 18.56 -16.74
N LYS A 411 -3.68 19.09 -15.64
CA LYS A 411 -2.77 20.24 -15.66
C LYS A 411 -1.42 19.99 -14.96
N GLY A 412 -1.16 18.75 -14.49
CA GLY A 412 0.07 18.44 -13.74
C GLY A 412 0.22 19.29 -12.48
N GLY A 413 1.45 19.72 -12.18
CA GLY A 413 1.74 20.54 -11.01
C GLY A 413 1.02 21.89 -10.99
N GLU A 414 0.67 22.45 -12.13
CA GLU A 414 -0.12 23.69 -12.20
C GLU A 414 -1.51 23.50 -11.59
N GLY A 415 -2.14 22.35 -11.89
CA GLY A 415 -3.45 22.01 -11.33
C GLY A 415 -3.44 21.67 -9.84
N GLY A 416 -2.26 21.58 -9.23
CA GLY A 416 -2.06 21.29 -7.81
C GLY A 416 -1.71 22.50 -6.94
N GLN A 417 -1.59 23.71 -7.51
CA GLN A 417 -1.12 24.89 -6.78
C GLN A 417 -1.99 25.22 -5.56
N ALA A 418 -3.30 25.26 -5.74
CA ALA A 418 -4.23 25.54 -4.63
C ALA A 418 -4.12 24.50 -3.50
N LEU A 419 -3.92 23.23 -3.84
CA LEU A 419 -3.72 22.18 -2.84
C LEU A 419 -2.36 22.37 -2.13
N ALA A 420 -1.31 22.72 -2.86
CA ALA A 420 0.01 23.00 -2.29
C ALA A 420 -0.06 24.19 -1.30
N ASP A 421 -0.76 25.26 -1.65
CA ASP A 421 -0.96 26.43 -0.76
C ASP A 421 -1.63 26.02 0.56
N GLU A 422 -2.70 25.23 0.51
CA GLU A 422 -3.41 24.76 1.72
C GLU A 422 -2.54 23.82 2.57
N VAL A 423 -1.77 22.94 1.93
CA VAL A 423 -0.83 22.05 2.64
C VAL A 423 0.27 22.87 3.33
N LEU A 424 0.87 23.83 2.62
CA LEU A 424 1.91 24.70 3.21
C LEU A 424 1.36 25.53 4.37
N ALA A 425 0.17 26.10 4.22
CA ALA A 425 -0.48 26.85 5.30
C ALA A 425 -0.68 25.97 6.56
N VAL A 426 -1.10 24.72 6.38
CA VAL A 426 -1.23 23.76 7.50
C VAL A 426 0.12 23.46 8.13
N LEU A 427 1.16 23.22 7.33
CA LEU A 427 2.50 22.91 7.84
C LEU A 427 3.13 24.07 8.61
N ASP A 428 2.80 25.32 8.25
CA ASP A 428 3.31 26.53 8.91
C ASP A 428 2.50 26.91 10.15
N GLU A 429 1.18 26.75 10.12
CA GLU A 429 0.26 27.23 11.17
C GLU A 429 -0.05 26.19 12.24
N SER A 430 0.01 24.90 11.90
CA SER A 430 -0.46 23.82 12.75
C SER A 430 0.69 22.93 13.20
N LYS A 431 0.64 22.50 14.48
CA LYS A 431 1.47 21.39 14.95
C LYS A 431 0.61 20.16 15.09
N ALA A 432 1.02 19.08 14.44
CA ALA A 432 0.41 17.77 14.64
C ALA A 432 0.72 17.28 16.08
N ASP A 433 -0.31 16.79 16.76
CA ASP A 433 -0.21 16.08 18.04
C ASP A 433 -0.45 14.59 17.79
N PHE A 434 0.42 14.02 16.97
CA PHE A 434 0.26 12.64 16.48
C PHE A 434 0.32 11.62 17.61
N HIS A 435 -0.68 10.74 17.66
CA HIS A 435 -0.74 9.60 18.57
C HIS A 435 -1.36 8.37 17.91
N MET A 436 -1.04 7.22 18.46
CA MET A 436 -1.58 5.93 18.01
C MET A 436 -3.00 5.73 18.52
N LEU A 437 -3.77 4.92 17.81
CA LEU A 437 -5.14 4.60 18.23
C LEU A 437 -5.16 3.76 19.53
N TYR A 438 -4.15 2.92 19.74
CA TYR A 438 -4.06 2.03 20.90
C TYR A 438 -2.61 1.77 21.31
N GLU A 439 -2.43 1.40 22.58
CA GLU A 439 -1.14 0.99 23.14
C GLU A 439 -0.79 -0.46 22.80
N ASP A 440 0.51 -0.78 22.72
CA ASP A 440 0.99 -2.14 22.43
C ASP A 440 0.52 -3.18 23.46
N SER A 441 0.40 -2.77 24.73
CA SER A 441 -0.04 -3.64 25.83
C SER A 441 -1.51 -4.01 25.83
N LEU A 442 -2.34 -3.35 24.97
CA LEU A 442 -3.75 -3.70 24.86
C LEU A 442 -3.89 -5.14 24.29
N PRO A 443 -4.75 -6.01 24.84
CA PRO A 443 -4.98 -7.35 24.30
C PRO A 443 -5.41 -7.33 22.83
N LEU A 444 -5.05 -8.36 22.05
CA LEU A 444 -5.33 -8.42 20.61
C LEU A 444 -6.84 -8.26 20.30
N GLU A 445 -7.72 -8.91 21.07
CA GLU A 445 -9.18 -8.77 20.88
C GLU A 445 -9.64 -7.33 21.11
N ASP A 446 -9.06 -6.63 22.09
CA ASP A 446 -9.44 -5.25 22.41
C ASP A 446 -8.89 -4.25 21.39
N LYS A 447 -7.70 -4.51 20.79
CA LYS A 447 -7.19 -3.76 19.63
C LYS A 447 -8.17 -3.87 18.46
N ILE A 448 -8.65 -5.08 18.14
CA ILE A 448 -9.64 -5.32 17.10
C ILE A 448 -10.93 -4.55 17.37
N ARG A 449 -11.45 -4.64 18.60
CA ARG A 449 -12.67 -3.92 19.03
C ARG A 449 -12.50 -2.41 18.93
N LYS A 450 -11.32 -1.90 19.30
CA LYS A 450 -11.03 -0.46 19.23
C LYS A 450 -11.00 0.04 17.80
N ILE A 451 -10.30 -0.66 16.88
CA ILE A 451 -10.30 -0.31 15.45
C ILE A 451 -11.73 -0.34 14.89
N ALA A 452 -12.47 -1.42 15.14
CA ALA A 452 -13.83 -1.58 14.62
C ALA A 452 -14.79 -0.49 15.12
N LYS A 453 -14.70 -0.13 16.40
CA LYS A 453 -15.55 0.90 17.00
C LYS A 453 -15.13 2.30 16.56
N GLU A 454 -13.84 2.63 16.71
CA GLU A 454 -13.36 4.00 16.53
C GLU A 454 -13.20 4.38 15.05
N ILE A 455 -12.74 3.45 14.20
CA ILE A 455 -12.46 3.73 12.79
C ILE A 455 -13.62 3.34 11.89
N TYR A 456 -14.22 2.15 12.12
CA TYR A 456 -15.30 1.68 11.25
C TYR A 456 -16.69 2.15 11.71
N GLY A 457 -16.85 2.53 12.97
CA GLY A 457 -18.13 2.94 13.54
C GLY A 457 -19.05 1.76 13.91
N ALA A 458 -18.48 0.55 14.07
CA ALA A 458 -19.24 -0.65 14.45
C ALA A 458 -19.76 -0.60 15.89
N LEU A 459 -20.94 -1.19 16.13
CA LEU A 459 -21.46 -1.41 17.49
C LEU A 459 -20.63 -2.42 18.28
N GLY A 460 -20.03 -3.38 17.58
CA GLY A 460 -19.27 -4.44 18.22
C GLY A 460 -18.54 -5.33 17.23
N VAL A 461 -17.90 -6.37 17.78
CA VAL A 461 -17.15 -7.36 17.01
C VAL A 461 -17.55 -8.75 17.48
N THR A 462 -17.88 -9.63 16.54
CA THR A 462 -17.96 -11.08 16.77
C THR A 462 -16.67 -11.73 16.31
N ILE A 463 -16.16 -12.66 17.07
CA ILE A 463 -14.93 -13.40 16.75
C ILE A 463 -15.27 -14.87 16.68
N ALA A 464 -15.08 -15.49 15.51
CA ALA A 464 -15.32 -16.91 15.31
C ALA A 464 -14.47 -17.75 16.28
N PRO A 465 -14.97 -18.91 16.76
CA PRO A 465 -14.23 -19.74 17.71
C PRO A 465 -12.83 -20.12 17.25
N ALA A 466 -12.62 -20.38 15.96
CA ALA A 466 -11.31 -20.67 15.38
C ALA A 466 -10.36 -19.46 15.47
N ALA A 467 -10.84 -18.27 15.13
CA ALA A 467 -10.07 -17.03 15.23
C ALA A 467 -9.71 -16.70 16.69
N LYS A 468 -10.66 -16.90 17.61
CA LYS A 468 -10.42 -16.68 19.04
C LYS A 468 -9.33 -17.62 19.59
N LYS A 469 -9.38 -18.88 19.18
CA LYS A 469 -8.34 -19.87 19.54
C LYS A 469 -6.98 -19.46 19.00
N GLU A 470 -6.92 -18.97 17.74
CA GLU A 470 -5.65 -18.55 17.13
C GLU A 470 -5.10 -17.29 17.79
N LEU A 471 -5.93 -16.29 18.13
CA LEU A 471 -5.50 -15.11 18.89
C LEU A 471 -4.93 -15.47 20.27
N ALA A 472 -5.53 -16.44 20.96
CA ALA A 472 -5.01 -16.98 22.22
C ALA A 472 -3.65 -17.66 22.02
N ASN A 473 -3.52 -18.52 20.99
CA ASN A 473 -2.27 -19.19 20.62
C ASN A 473 -1.15 -18.17 20.29
N ILE A 474 -1.46 -17.13 19.50
CA ILE A 474 -0.52 -16.04 19.19
C ILE A 474 -0.06 -15.34 20.46
N THR A 475 -0.97 -15.09 21.40
CA THR A 475 -0.65 -14.47 22.69
C THR A 475 0.25 -15.36 23.55
N GLU A 476 -0.04 -16.68 23.63
CA GLU A 476 0.78 -17.66 24.34
C GLU A 476 2.18 -17.80 23.75
N MET A 477 2.32 -17.65 22.44
CA MET A 477 3.63 -17.60 21.77
C MET A 477 4.44 -16.31 22.04
N GLY A 478 3.88 -15.33 22.79
CA GLY A 478 4.55 -14.09 23.15
C GLY A 478 4.31 -12.92 22.20
N TYR A 479 3.36 -13.04 21.25
CA TYR A 479 3.08 -12.02 20.25
C TYR A 479 1.83 -11.16 20.55
N GLY A 480 1.30 -11.18 21.78
CA GLY A 480 0.11 -10.41 22.18
C GLY A 480 0.24 -8.89 22.07
N ASN A 481 1.48 -8.37 22.10
CA ASN A 481 1.77 -6.95 21.99
C ASN A 481 1.85 -6.41 20.55
N LEU A 482 1.78 -7.29 19.54
CA LEU A 482 1.85 -6.85 18.14
C LEU A 482 0.63 -6.02 17.73
N PRO A 483 0.79 -5.05 16.82
CA PRO A 483 -0.33 -4.36 16.22
C PRO A 483 -1.19 -5.30 15.38
N VAL A 484 -2.44 -4.92 15.16
CA VAL A 484 -3.41 -5.69 14.38
C VAL A 484 -3.57 -5.07 12.99
N CYS A 485 -3.53 -5.91 11.97
CA CYS A 485 -3.80 -5.56 10.58
C CYS A 485 -5.16 -6.16 10.18
N VAL A 486 -6.22 -5.34 10.22
CA VAL A 486 -7.55 -5.81 9.83
C VAL A 486 -7.67 -5.86 8.31
N ALA A 487 -7.93 -7.05 7.78
CA ALA A 487 -8.21 -7.31 6.38
C ALA A 487 -9.73 -7.32 6.16
N LYS A 488 -10.26 -6.35 5.41
CA LYS A 488 -11.69 -6.20 5.10
C LYS A 488 -11.91 -5.66 3.69
N THR A 489 -13.16 -5.57 3.25
CA THR A 489 -13.51 -4.89 2.00
C THR A 489 -13.06 -3.43 2.02
N GLN A 490 -12.59 -2.94 0.89
CA GLN A 490 -12.19 -1.54 0.71
C GLN A 490 -13.36 -0.60 0.35
N TYR A 491 -14.53 -1.15 0.06
CA TYR A 491 -15.67 -0.38 -0.48
C TYR A 491 -16.64 0.13 0.57
N SER A 492 -16.46 -0.22 1.82
CA SER A 492 -17.31 0.18 2.93
C SER A 492 -16.49 0.41 4.20
N LEU A 493 -16.99 1.21 5.12
CA LEU A 493 -16.47 1.27 6.49
C LEU A 493 -16.74 -0.03 7.25
N SER A 494 -17.80 -0.78 6.89
CA SER A 494 -18.10 -2.10 7.47
C SER A 494 -17.31 -3.23 6.79
N ASP A 495 -17.54 -4.47 7.20
CA ASP A 495 -17.06 -5.69 6.55
C ASP A 495 -18.00 -6.20 5.43
N ASP A 496 -19.11 -5.49 5.18
CA ASP A 496 -20.04 -5.72 4.08
C ASP A 496 -19.92 -4.61 3.02
N ALA A 497 -19.49 -4.96 1.80
CA ALA A 497 -19.28 -4.03 0.71
C ALA A 497 -20.59 -3.35 0.21
N SER A 498 -21.76 -3.87 0.57
CA SER A 498 -23.05 -3.29 0.18
C SER A 498 -23.50 -2.14 1.08
N LEU A 499 -22.92 -2.00 2.27
CA LEU A 499 -23.23 -0.94 3.22
C LEU A 499 -22.41 0.33 2.90
N LEU A 500 -22.96 1.19 2.05
CA LEU A 500 -22.31 2.41 1.58
C LEU A 500 -22.48 3.59 2.54
N GLY A 501 -21.78 4.70 2.28
CA GLY A 501 -21.84 5.92 3.05
C GLY A 501 -21.18 5.82 4.42
N ARG A 502 -21.95 6.08 5.47
CA ARG A 502 -21.54 5.95 6.89
C ARG A 502 -22.48 4.98 7.58
N PRO A 503 -22.28 3.66 7.42
CA PRO A 503 -23.15 2.66 8.02
C PRO A 503 -23.12 2.75 9.56
N THR A 504 -24.27 2.46 10.16
CA THR A 504 -24.47 2.39 11.62
C THR A 504 -25.08 1.04 11.99
N GLU A 505 -25.08 0.71 13.28
CA GLU A 505 -25.74 -0.48 13.82
C GLU A 505 -25.26 -1.83 13.24
N PHE A 506 -24.01 -1.89 12.73
CA PHE A 506 -23.43 -3.13 12.25
C PHE A 506 -22.41 -3.71 13.22
N VAL A 507 -22.12 -4.99 13.07
CA VAL A 507 -21.13 -5.75 13.85
C VAL A 507 -20.09 -6.31 12.88
N VAL A 508 -18.82 -6.09 13.17
CA VAL A 508 -17.71 -6.66 12.38
C VAL A 508 -17.51 -8.13 12.73
N ASN A 509 -17.39 -8.99 11.72
CA ASN A 509 -17.29 -10.43 11.90
C ASN A 509 -15.88 -10.93 11.58
N VAL A 510 -15.08 -11.20 12.60
CA VAL A 510 -13.74 -11.79 12.48
C VAL A 510 -13.87 -13.28 12.22
N ARG A 511 -13.37 -13.76 11.08
CA ARG A 511 -13.40 -15.17 10.67
C ARG A 511 -12.14 -15.92 11.01
N THR A 512 -10.99 -15.32 10.71
CA THR A 512 -9.67 -15.92 10.92
C THR A 512 -8.70 -14.90 11.49
N ALA A 513 -7.66 -15.39 12.12
CA ALA A 513 -6.49 -14.61 12.52
C ALA A 513 -5.24 -15.40 12.14
N ARG A 514 -4.16 -14.70 11.78
CA ARG A 514 -2.87 -15.32 11.51
C ARG A 514 -1.73 -14.42 11.95
N LEU A 515 -0.67 -15.03 12.42
CA LEU A 515 0.55 -14.34 12.80
C LEU A 515 1.42 -14.08 11.57
N ALA A 516 1.85 -12.84 11.38
CA ALA A 516 2.93 -12.45 10.48
C ALA A 516 4.11 -12.00 11.35
N ALA A 517 4.82 -12.97 11.91
CA ALA A 517 5.82 -12.74 12.97
C ALA A 517 7.03 -11.95 12.47
N GLY A 518 7.50 -12.25 11.26
CA GLY A 518 8.60 -11.53 10.62
C GLY A 518 8.23 -10.09 10.27
N ALA A 519 7.00 -9.86 9.77
CA ALA A 519 6.48 -8.51 9.53
C ALA A 519 6.17 -7.79 10.85
N GLY A 520 5.84 -8.52 11.91
CA GLY A 520 5.61 -7.99 13.24
C GLY A 520 4.20 -7.40 13.42
N PHE A 521 3.17 -8.05 12.88
CA PHE A 521 1.77 -7.75 13.13
C PHE A 521 0.89 -9.02 13.06
N VAL A 522 -0.33 -8.93 13.56
CA VAL A 522 -1.35 -9.98 13.48
C VAL A 522 -2.36 -9.60 12.43
N VAL A 523 -2.53 -10.43 11.40
CA VAL A 523 -3.58 -10.25 10.38
C VAL A 523 -4.89 -10.81 10.90
N VAL A 524 -5.94 -10.03 10.79
CA VAL A 524 -7.30 -10.40 11.21
C VAL A 524 -8.22 -10.25 10.01
N GLU A 525 -8.82 -11.34 9.57
CA GLU A 525 -9.65 -11.34 8.36
C GLU A 525 -11.14 -11.26 8.72
N THR A 526 -11.81 -10.30 8.10
CA THR A 526 -13.27 -10.13 8.17
C THR A 526 -13.86 -10.41 6.79
N GLY A 527 -14.95 -11.13 6.73
CA GLY A 527 -15.53 -11.47 5.43
C GLY A 527 -14.65 -12.41 4.59
N SER A 528 -14.84 -12.42 3.27
CA SER A 528 -14.06 -13.24 2.32
C SER A 528 -12.97 -12.38 1.69
N ILE A 529 -11.76 -12.51 2.20
CA ILE A 529 -10.58 -11.81 1.67
C ILE A 529 -9.89 -12.67 0.62
N MET A 530 -9.61 -12.07 -0.53
CA MET A 530 -9.02 -12.76 -1.67
C MET A 530 -7.54 -12.44 -1.79
N THR A 531 -6.70 -13.37 -1.41
CA THR A 531 -5.24 -13.25 -1.46
C THR A 531 -4.64 -13.60 -2.83
N MET A 532 -5.40 -14.30 -3.69
CA MET A 532 -5.08 -14.55 -5.10
C MET A 532 -6.22 -14.04 -5.98
N PRO A 533 -6.13 -12.81 -6.51
CA PRO A 533 -7.11 -12.28 -7.46
C PRO A 533 -7.20 -13.13 -8.73
N GLY A 534 -8.34 -13.11 -9.40
CA GLY A 534 -8.49 -13.70 -10.73
C GLY A 534 -8.50 -12.61 -11.80
N LEU A 535 -8.13 -12.96 -13.02
CA LEU A 535 -8.35 -12.10 -14.17
C LEU A 535 -9.86 -11.84 -14.38
N PRO A 536 -10.26 -10.62 -14.76
CA PRO A 536 -11.65 -10.29 -15.09
C PRO A 536 -12.10 -10.98 -16.38
N LYS A 537 -13.37 -10.81 -16.75
CA LYS A 537 -13.93 -11.35 -18.00
C LYS A 537 -13.19 -10.83 -19.23
N VAL A 538 -12.78 -9.56 -19.21
CA VAL A 538 -11.94 -8.92 -20.23
C VAL A 538 -10.76 -8.30 -19.49
N PRO A 539 -9.60 -8.97 -19.45
CA PRO A 539 -8.43 -8.45 -18.79
C PRO A 539 -7.75 -7.35 -19.61
N ALA A 540 -7.05 -6.43 -18.94
CA ALA A 540 -6.24 -5.40 -19.59
C ALA A 540 -5.20 -6.02 -20.56
N ALA A 541 -4.73 -7.21 -20.26
CA ALA A 541 -3.80 -7.97 -21.09
C ALA A 541 -4.26 -8.15 -22.55
N GLU A 542 -5.57 -8.16 -22.84
CA GLU A 542 -6.09 -8.28 -24.21
C GLU A 542 -5.83 -7.04 -25.08
N LYS A 543 -5.50 -5.91 -24.45
CA LYS A 543 -5.28 -4.61 -25.12
C LYS A 543 -3.81 -4.20 -25.14
N ILE A 544 -2.99 -4.83 -24.30
CA ILE A 544 -1.55 -4.53 -24.22
C ILE A 544 -0.85 -5.21 -25.38
N ASP A 545 -0.09 -4.44 -26.16
CA ASP A 545 0.68 -4.91 -27.31
C ASP A 545 2.02 -4.18 -27.41
N VAL A 546 2.93 -4.73 -28.21
CA VAL A 546 4.27 -4.17 -28.48
C VAL A 546 4.57 -4.23 -29.97
N ASP A 547 4.98 -3.09 -30.54
CA ASP A 547 5.36 -3.03 -31.95
C ASP A 547 6.79 -3.54 -32.19
N SER A 548 7.20 -3.60 -33.48
CA SER A 548 8.53 -4.07 -33.89
C SER A 548 9.69 -3.19 -33.40
N ASN A 549 9.42 -1.97 -32.93
CA ASN A 549 10.39 -1.05 -32.36
C ASN A 549 10.45 -1.12 -30.83
N GLY A 550 9.65 -2.01 -30.23
CA GLY A 550 9.55 -2.14 -28.78
C GLY A 550 8.64 -1.13 -28.10
N LYS A 551 7.85 -0.35 -28.87
CA LYS A 551 6.90 0.61 -28.32
C LYS A 551 5.66 -0.12 -27.82
N ILE A 552 5.31 0.08 -26.56
CA ILE A 552 4.16 -0.54 -25.91
C ILE A 552 2.91 0.32 -26.14
N THR A 553 1.78 -0.34 -26.35
CA THR A 553 0.45 0.25 -26.46
C THR A 553 -0.54 -0.44 -25.52
N GLY A 554 -1.63 0.20 -25.19
CA GLY A 554 -2.69 -0.39 -24.37
C GLY A 554 -2.35 -0.56 -22.88
N LEU A 555 -1.22 -0.03 -22.43
CA LEU A 555 -0.82 -0.01 -21.02
C LEU A 555 -1.39 1.25 -20.36
N PHE A 556 -2.74 1.37 -20.32
CA PHE A 556 -3.55 2.49 -19.76
C PHE A 556 -3.54 3.82 -20.53
#